data_35106ee44db912adc8241e61e5ebce88
#
_entry.id   35106ee44db912adc8241e61e5ebce88
#
_cell.length_a   1.000
_cell.length_b   1.000
_cell.length_c   1.000
_cell.angle_alpha   90.00
_cell.angle_beta   90.00
_cell.angle_gamma   90.00
#
_symmetry.space_group_name_H-M   'P 1'
#
loop_
_entity.id
_entity.type
_entity.pdbx_description
1 polymer ?
#
loop_
_entity_poly.entity_id
_entity_poly.type
_entity_poly.pdbx_seq_one_letter_code
_entity_poly.pdbx_strand_id
1 'polypeptide(L)' 'MRIGICDDIREEVEKQEKQVRQITYQIGIRADIRKCYSGMNLLMEIELSGQFDIILLDIELG' A
#
# COMPACT_ATOMS: atom_id res chain seq x y z
N MET A 1 -11.71 -4.14 0.94
CA MET A 1 -10.44 -4.41 1.62
C MET A 1 -9.51 -3.23 1.42
N ARG A 2 -8.95 -2.72 2.48
CA ARG A 2 -8.02 -1.60 2.43
C ARG A 2 -6.58 -2.13 2.48
N ILE A 3 -5.81 -1.79 1.46
CA ILE A 3 -4.43 -2.26 1.31
C ILE A 3 -3.49 -1.05 1.22
N GLY A 4 -2.53 -0.99 2.14
CA GLY A 4 -1.48 0.02 2.10
C GLY A 4 -0.24 -0.54 1.44
N ILE A 5 0.36 0.21 0.54
CA ILE A 5 1.63 -0.13 -0.09
C ILE A 5 2.61 0.98 0.25
N CYS A 6 3.69 0.63 0.94
CA CYS A 6 4.65 1.63 1.40
C CYS A 6 6.08 1.21 1.06
N ASP A 7 6.75 2.06 0.30
CA ASP A 7 8.12 1.85 -0.14
C ASP A 7 8.73 3.23 -0.39
N ASP A 8 9.99 3.41 -0.08
CA ASP A 8 10.68 4.68 -0.30
C ASP A 8 11.04 4.90 -1.78
N ILE A 9 10.94 3.86 -2.60
CA ILE A 9 11.19 3.94 -4.03
C ILE A 9 9.84 3.97 -4.77
N ARG A 10 9.55 5.11 -5.40
CA ARG A 10 8.26 5.33 -6.07
C ARG A 10 7.95 4.28 -7.14
N GLU A 11 8.95 3.89 -7.92
CA GLU A 11 8.77 2.87 -8.96
C GLU A 11 8.35 1.52 -8.39
N GLU A 12 8.86 1.16 -7.22
CA GLU A 12 8.49 -0.08 -6.55
C GLU A 12 7.05 -0.04 -6.07
N VAL A 13 6.59 1.09 -5.56
CA VAL A 13 5.19 1.27 -5.15
C VAL A 13 4.26 1.07 -6.36
N GLU A 14 4.60 1.68 -7.50
CA GLU A 14 3.78 1.56 -8.71
C GLU A 14 3.73 0.11 -9.21
N LYS A 15 4.86 -0.59 -9.15
CA LYS A 15 4.95 -1.99 -9.56
C LYS A 15 4.10 -2.88 -8.66
N GLN A 16 4.20 -2.69 -7.35
CA GLN A 16 3.42 -3.45 -6.39
C GLN A 16 1.92 -3.18 -6.53
N GLU A 17 1.55 -1.93 -6.78
CA GLU A 17 0.15 -1.58 -7.01
C GLU A 17 -0.44 -2.37 -8.17
N LYS A 18 0.27 -2.42 -9.29
CA LYS A 18 -0.19 -3.18 -10.46
C LYS A 18 -0.39 -4.66 -10.14
N GLN A 19 0.56 -5.24 -9.43
CA GLN A 19 0.48 -6.65 -9.04
C GLN A 19 -0.71 -6.92 -8.12
N VAL A 20 -0.89 -6.08 -7.12
CA VAL A 20 -1.99 -6.22 -6.17
C VAL A 20 -3.35 -6.06 -6.87
N ARG A 21 -3.47 -5.07 -7.75
CA ARG A 21 -4.73 -4.86 -8.50
C ARG A 21 -5.06 -6.06 -9.37
N GLN A 22 -4.07 -6.64 -10.01
CA GLN A 22 -4.26 -7.82 -10.86
C GLN A 22 -4.73 -9.01 -10.04
N ILE A 23 -4.08 -9.26 -8.91
CA ILE A 23 -4.44 -10.38 -8.04
C ILE A 23 -5.84 -10.20 -7.46
N THR A 24 -6.14 -9.03 -6.92
CA THR A 24 -7.46 -8.78 -6.30
C THR A 24 -8.58 -8.86 -7.34
N TYR A 25 -8.31 -8.42 -8.56
CA TYR A 25 -9.27 -8.55 -9.65
C TYR A 25 -9.56 -10.01 -9.97
N GLN A 26 -8.49 -10.84 -10.06
CA GLN A 26 -8.63 -12.26 -10.40
C GLN A 26 -9.41 -13.04 -9.35
N ILE A 27 -9.22 -12.71 -8.07
CA ILE A 27 -9.92 -13.43 -6.98
C ILE A 27 -11.24 -12.76 -6.59
N GLY A 28 -11.62 -11.68 -7.26
CA GLY A 28 -12.92 -11.03 -7.04
C GLY A 28 -13.01 -10.20 -5.78
N ILE A 29 -11.90 -9.67 -5.29
CA ILE A 29 -11.86 -8.82 -4.10
C ILE A 29 -11.81 -7.35 -4.53
N ARG A 30 -12.70 -6.53 -3.95
CA ARG A 30 -12.63 -5.08 -4.14
C ARG A 30 -11.57 -4.51 -3.21
N ALA A 31 -10.58 -3.86 -3.79
CA ALA A 31 -9.45 -3.31 -3.05
C ALA A 31 -9.40 -1.78 -3.12
N ASP A 32 -9.25 -1.14 -1.96
CA ASP A 32 -8.93 0.28 -1.86
C ASP A 32 -7.45 0.37 -1.54
N ILE A 33 -6.65 0.77 -2.52
CA ILE A 33 -5.20 0.78 -2.40
C ILE A 33 -4.72 2.20 -2.12
N ARG A 34 -3.93 2.35 -1.05
CA ARG A 34 -3.29 3.60 -0.68
C ARG A 34 -1.78 3.46 -0.82
N LYS A 35 -1.16 4.43 -1.47
CA LYS A 35 0.28 4.42 -1.73
C LYS A 35 0.98 5.38 -0.77
N CYS A 36 2.05 4.91 -0.15
CA CYS A 36 2.85 5.69 0.77
C CYS A 36 4.32 5.56 0.37
N TYR A 37 5.09 6.61 0.65
CA TYR A 37 6.48 6.67 0.21
C TYR A 37 7.45 6.86 1.38
N SER A 38 6.93 6.84 2.60
CA SER A 38 7.73 6.93 3.82
C SER A 38 6.94 6.40 5.01
N GLY A 39 7.60 6.09 6.10
CA GLY A 39 6.94 5.67 7.32
C GLY A 39 6.02 6.75 7.88
N MET A 40 6.46 8.00 7.82
CA MET A 40 5.64 9.14 8.26
C MET A 40 4.37 9.26 7.42
N ASN A 41 4.49 9.09 6.10
CA ASN A 41 3.37 9.14 5.19
C ASN A 41 2.34 8.04 5.53
N LEU A 42 2.83 6.85 5.85
CA LEU A 42 1.98 5.74 6.26
C LEU A 42 1.23 6.04 7.55
N LEU A 43 1.91 6.58 8.56
CA LEU A 43 1.27 6.95 9.82
C LEU A 43 0.18 7.98 9.61
N MET A 44 0.43 8.99 8.76
CA MET A 44 -0.57 10.00 8.45
C MET A 44 -1.80 9.39 7.76
N GLU A 45 -1.61 8.44 6.86
CA GLU A 45 -2.71 7.76 6.20
C GLU A 45 -3.56 6.96 7.20
N ILE A 46 -2.92 6.29 8.14
CA ILE A 46 -3.63 5.54 9.18
C ILE A 46 -4.46 6.49 10.04
N GLU A 47 -3.91 7.63 10.43
CA GLU A 47 -4.61 8.60 11.25
C GLU A 47 -5.80 9.25 10.53
N LEU A 48 -5.62 9.56 9.23
CA LEU A 48 -6.65 10.28 8.47
C LEU A 48 -7.74 9.38 7.93
N SER A 49 -7.43 8.17 7.53
CA SER A 49 -8.38 7.30 6.85
C SER A 49 -8.65 5.97 7.55
N GLY A 50 -8.07 5.75 8.72
CA GLY A 50 -8.32 4.54 9.50
C GLY A 50 -7.36 3.40 9.19
N GLN A 51 -7.68 2.22 9.69
CA GLN A 51 -6.79 1.08 9.63
C GLN A 51 -6.82 0.39 8.28
N PHE A 52 -5.68 -0.19 7.91
CA PHE A 52 -5.58 -1.06 6.76
C PHE A 52 -5.82 -2.51 7.16
N ASP A 53 -6.33 -3.30 6.20
CA ASP A 53 -6.45 -4.74 6.38
C ASP A 53 -5.09 -5.41 6.13
N ILE A 54 -4.34 -4.90 5.15
CA ILE A 54 -3.02 -5.41 4.79
C ILE A 54 -2.11 -4.21 4.52
N ILE A 55 -0.87 -4.30 4.98
CA ILE A 55 0.16 -3.32 4.64
C ILE A 55 1.36 -4.06 4.07
N LEU A 56 1.73 -3.69 2.85
CA LEU A 56 2.98 -4.14 2.23
C LEU A 56 4.02 -3.08 2.51
N LEU A 57 4.99 -3.42 3.34
CA LEU A 57 5.96 -2.46 3.86
C LEU A 57 7.37 -2.87 3.47
N ASP A 58 8.04 -2.02 2.71
CA ASP A 58 9.44 -2.19 2.34
C ASP A 58 10.14 -0.86 2.46
N ILE A 59 10.53 -0.54 3.70
CA ILE A 59 11.25 0.69 4.00
C ILE A 59 12.61 0.30 4.56
N GLU A 60 13.66 0.76 3.90
CA GLU A 60 15.00 0.60 4.45
C GLU A 60 15.20 1.60 5.58
N LEU A 61 15.43 1.04 6.76
CA LEU A 61 15.85 1.81 7.92
C LEU A 61 17.37 1.83 7.91
N GLY A 62 17.91 2.72 7.12
CA GLY A 62 19.34 2.81 6.96
C GLY A 62 19.99 3.79 7.90
#